data_672b0ecdff5082c4f3ae3b4d72b7ae96
#
_entry.id   672b0ecdff5082c4f3ae3b4d72b7ae96
#
_cell.length_a   1.000
_cell.length_b   1.000
_cell.length_c   1.000
_cell.angle_alpha   90.00
_cell.angle_beta   90.00
_cell.angle_gamma   90.00
#
_symmetry.space_group_name_H-M   'P 1'
#
loop_
_entity.id
_entity.type
_entity.pdbx_description
1 polymer ?
#
loop_
_entity_poly.entity_id
_entity_poly.type
_entity_poly.pdbx_seq_one_letter_code
_entity_poly.pdbx_strand_id
1 'polypeptide(L)'
;MNINLRDSSPMSHTPNTDLDHPYADLLGFVIDSKADGKSCCSLPFSKRLLNPNNVVHGGAIYSLADTGMGAALMSAVNEAELCATIEIKITYLHAAGPEDLRCETQVIKKGRRVAMLESDIYSGDKLIAKASGSFALFS
;
A
#
# COMPACT_ATOMS: atom_id res chain seq x y z
N MET A 1 7.85 -20.11 -14.51
CA MET A 1 6.65 -19.98 -13.66
C MET A 1 5.45 -19.78 -14.57
N ASN A 2 4.66 -20.85 -14.76
CA ASN A 2 3.46 -20.74 -15.60
C ASN A 2 2.34 -20.14 -14.76
N ILE A 3 2.07 -18.86 -14.96
CA ILE A 3 0.87 -18.25 -14.40
C ILE A 3 -0.30 -18.77 -15.24
N ASN A 4 -1.12 -19.61 -14.65
CA ASN A 4 -2.35 -20.05 -15.31
C ASN A 4 -3.38 -18.91 -15.25
N LEU A 5 -3.40 -18.10 -16.31
CA LEU A 5 -4.31 -16.96 -16.42
C LEU A 5 -5.78 -17.38 -16.66
N ARG A 6 -6.08 -18.67 -16.59
CA ARG A 6 -7.42 -19.20 -16.88
C ARG A 6 -8.15 -19.75 -15.66
N ASP A 7 -7.65 -19.44 -14.46
CA ASP A 7 -8.41 -19.79 -13.27
C ASP A 7 -9.65 -18.90 -13.18
N SER A 8 -10.78 -19.44 -13.62
CA SER A 8 -12.07 -18.78 -13.59
C SER A 8 -12.85 -19.09 -12.31
N SER A 9 -12.20 -19.62 -11.28
CA SER A 9 -12.86 -19.84 -10.00
C SER A 9 -13.35 -18.51 -9.44
N PRO A 10 -14.61 -18.44 -8.93
CA PRO A 10 -15.07 -17.23 -8.28
C PRO A 10 -14.14 -16.89 -7.11
N MET A 11 -13.59 -15.69 -7.14
CA MET A 11 -12.77 -15.21 -6.04
C MET A 11 -13.61 -15.13 -4.77
N SER A 12 -13.18 -15.79 -3.72
CA SER A 12 -13.78 -15.63 -2.41
C SER A 12 -13.52 -14.22 -1.93
N HIS A 13 -14.55 -13.48 -1.53
CA HIS A 13 -14.40 -12.17 -0.88
C HIS A 13 -14.12 -12.29 0.61
N THR A 14 -13.86 -13.50 1.11
CA THR A 14 -13.48 -13.71 2.50
C THR A 14 -12.04 -13.24 2.69
N PRO A 15 -11.77 -12.33 3.64
CA PRO A 15 -10.40 -11.90 3.90
C PRO A 15 -9.53 -13.10 4.27
N ASN A 16 -8.32 -13.14 3.74
CA ASN A 16 -7.35 -14.12 4.13
C ASN A 16 -6.84 -13.77 5.53
N THR A 17 -7.21 -14.57 6.52
CA THR A 17 -6.84 -14.34 7.92
C THR A 17 -5.39 -14.72 8.22
N ASP A 18 -4.70 -15.40 7.30
CA ASP A 18 -3.33 -15.89 7.50
C ASP A 18 -2.27 -14.85 7.16
N LEU A 19 -2.64 -13.58 6.99
CA LEU A 19 -1.73 -12.48 6.65
C LEU A 19 -0.98 -12.70 5.33
N ASP A 20 -1.48 -13.61 4.48
CA ASP A 20 -0.94 -13.85 3.16
C ASP A 20 -1.24 -12.63 2.27
N HIS A 21 -0.19 -12.05 1.71
CA HIS A 21 -0.29 -10.88 0.84
C HIS A 21 0.55 -11.11 -0.42
N PRO A 22 0.02 -11.90 -1.38
CA PRO A 22 0.80 -12.29 -2.57
C PRO A 22 1.41 -11.12 -3.33
N TYR A 23 0.66 -10.03 -3.48
CA TYR A 23 1.15 -8.87 -4.20
C TYR A 23 2.29 -8.15 -3.45
N ALA A 24 2.18 -8.07 -2.13
CA ALA A 24 3.27 -7.54 -1.32
C ALA A 24 4.52 -8.40 -1.43
N ASP A 25 4.36 -9.72 -1.42
CA ASP A 25 5.47 -10.66 -1.60
C ASP A 25 6.10 -10.51 -2.98
N LEU A 26 5.29 -10.31 -4.01
CA LEU A 26 5.78 -10.11 -5.39
C LEU A 26 6.68 -8.89 -5.50
N LEU A 27 6.30 -7.77 -4.90
CA LEU A 27 7.08 -6.53 -4.95
C LEU A 27 8.10 -6.41 -3.82
N GLY A 28 7.92 -7.16 -2.75
CA GLY A 28 8.82 -7.15 -1.60
C GLY A 28 8.45 -6.16 -0.50
N PHE A 29 7.19 -5.72 -0.44
CA PHE A 29 6.75 -4.84 0.65
C PHE A 29 6.85 -5.52 2.00
N VAL A 30 7.17 -4.74 3.02
CA VAL A 30 7.15 -5.17 4.42
C VAL A 30 6.26 -4.22 5.21
N ILE A 31 5.32 -4.77 5.96
CA ILE A 31 4.54 -3.98 6.93
C ILE A 31 5.30 -4.02 8.25
N ASP A 32 6.01 -2.93 8.55
CA ASP A 32 6.88 -2.88 9.74
C ASP A 32 6.07 -2.66 11.02
N SER A 33 5.02 -1.85 10.94
CA SER A 33 4.13 -1.60 12.07
C SER A 33 2.77 -1.10 11.59
N LYS A 34 1.74 -1.39 12.37
CA LYS A 34 0.40 -0.85 12.19
C LYS A 34 -0.33 -0.83 13.52
N ALA A 35 -0.88 0.32 13.88
CA ALA A 35 -1.67 0.49 15.10
C ALA A 35 -2.42 1.82 15.06
N ASP A 36 -3.63 1.83 15.59
CA ASP A 36 -4.40 3.05 15.86
C ASP A 36 -4.54 3.99 14.66
N GLY A 37 -4.74 3.42 13.48
CA GLY A 37 -4.93 4.21 12.26
C GLY A 37 -3.63 4.71 11.63
N LYS A 38 -2.50 4.15 12.03
CA LYS A 38 -1.18 4.47 11.46
C LYS A 38 -0.48 3.21 11.00
N SER A 39 0.36 3.35 10.00
CA SER A 39 1.24 2.26 9.55
C SER A 39 2.59 2.81 9.12
N CYS A 40 3.58 1.94 9.19
CA CYS A 40 4.87 2.13 8.55
C CYS A 40 5.15 0.89 7.71
N CYS A 41 5.37 1.10 6.42
CA CYS A 41 5.71 0.05 5.48
C CYS A 41 7.03 0.39 4.80
N SER A 42 7.74 -0.62 4.37
CA SER A 42 8.98 -0.43 3.62
C SER A 42 8.96 -1.23 2.32
N LEU A 43 9.74 -0.77 1.35
CA LEU A 43 9.99 -1.45 0.10
C LEU A 43 11.51 -1.54 -0.09
N PRO A 44 12.12 -2.69 0.26
CA PRO A 44 13.52 -2.91 0.00
C PRO A 44 13.83 -2.77 -1.49
N PHE A 45 14.95 -2.12 -1.81
CA PHE A 45 15.35 -1.93 -3.19
C PHE A 45 15.58 -3.26 -3.89
N SER A 46 15.09 -3.34 -5.13
CA SER A 46 15.36 -4.45 -6.05
C SER A 46 15.41 -3.92 -7.47
N LYS A 47 16.35 -4.41 -8.26
CA LYS A 47 16.47 -4.02 -9.68
C LYS A 47 15.21 -4.28 -10.49
N ARG A 48 14.40 -5.27 -10.10
CA ARG A 48 13.14 -5.59 -10.78
C ARG A 48 12.08 -4.49 -10.61
N LEU A 49 12.29 -3.52 -9.71
CA LEU A 49 11.37 -2.42 -9.48
C LEU A 49 11.69 -1.20 -10.35
N LEU A 50 12.78 -1.24 -11.10
CA LEU A 50 13.22 -0.11 -11.91
C LEU A 50 12.40 0.03 -13.19
N ASN A 51 12.18 1.28 -13.59
CA ASN A 51 11.64 1.62 -14.90
C ASN A 51 12.79 1.75 -15.93
N PRO A 52 12.49 2.01 -17.22
CA PRO A 52 13.54 2.17 -18.23
C PRO A 52 14.55 3.31 -17.97
N ASN A 53 14.23 4.25 -17.09
CA ASN A 53 15.13 5.35 -16.72
C ASN A 53 15.99 5.02 -15.49
N ASN A 54 16.03 3.76 -15.05
CA ASN A 54 16.80 3.29 -13.90
C ASN A 54 16.43 3.95 -12.57
N VAL A 55 15.19 4.34 -12.42
CA VAL A 55 14.62 4.77 -11.14
C VAL A 55 13.46 3.85 -10.77
N VAL A 56 13.13 3.79 -9.50
CA VAL A 56 12.01 2.95 -9.04
C VAL A 56 10.74 3.37 -9.76
N HIS A 57 10.05 2.40 -10.36
CA HIS A 57 8.82 2.64 -11.11
C HIS A 57 7.78 3.30 -10.20
N GLY A 58 7.13 4.35 -10.72
CA GLY A 58 6.09 5.05 -9.97
C GLY A 58 4.95 4.15 -9.52
N GLY A 59 4.65 3.10 -10.30
CA GLY A 59 3.66 2.09 -9.91
C GLY A 59 4.02 1.32 -8.65
N ALA A 60 5.31 1.05 -8.42
CA ALA A 60 5.76 0.40 -7.19
C ALA A 60 5.59 1.33 -5.98
N ILE A 61 5.90 2.61 -6.15
CA ILE A 61 5.72 3.64 -5.12
C ILE A 61 4.23 3.82 -4.80
N TYR A 62 3.39 3.85 -5.82
CA TYR A 62 1.93 3.91 -5.68
C TYR A 62 1.40 2.71 -4.89
N SER A 63 1.86 1.51 -5.24
CA SER A 63 1.44 0.28 -4.57
C SER A 63 1.87 0.26 -3.10
N LEU A 64 3.04 0.83 -2.78
CA LEU A 64 3.50 0.98 -1.40
C LEU A 64 2.56 1.90 -0.61
N ALA A 65 2.13 3.02 -1.21
CA ALA A 65 1.18 3.93 -0.58
C ALA A 65 -0.17 3.25 -0.34
N ASP A 66 -0.70 2.53 -1.32
CA ASP A 66 -1.97 1.80 -1.20
C ASP A 66 -1.90 0.72 -0.11
N THR A 67 -0.82 -0.04 -0.08
CA THR A 67 -0.59 -1.06 0.94
C THR A 67 -0.51 -0.44 2.34
N GLY A 68 0.21 0.66 2.47
CA GLY A 68 0.32 1.40 3.73
C GLY A 68 -1.03 1.93 4.21
N MET A 69 -1.86 2.44 3.30
CA MET A 69 -3.21 2.92 3.61
C MET A 69 -4.11 1.79 4.07
N GLY A 70 -4.10 0.66 3.37
CA GLY A 70 -4.85 -0.52 3.78
C GLY A 70 -4.46 -0.99 5.17
N ALA A 71 -3.16 -1.10 5.45
CA ALA A 71 -2.66 -1.51 6.75
C ALA A 71 -3.07 -0.52 7.87
N ALA A 72 -2.93 0.77 7.63
CA ALA A 72 -3.32 1.80 8.59
C ALA A 72 -4.83 1.74 8.90
N LEU A 73 -5.65 1.65 7.87
CA LEU A 73 -7.10 1.62 8.05
C LEU A 73 -7.56 0.36 8.76
N MET A 74 -7.02 -0.81 8.40
CA MET A 74 -7.39 -2.07 9.04
C MET A 74 -7.00 -2.11 10.53
N SER A 75 -6.02 -1.31 10.94
CA SER A 75 -5.68 -1.17 12.37
C SER A 75 -6.70 -0.32 13.15
N ALA A 76 -7.58 0.39 12.46
CA ALA A 76 -8.57 1.31 13.06
C ALA A 76 -10.01 0.81 12.93
N VAL A 77 -10.25 -0.32 12.28
CA VAL A 77 -11.59 -0.89 12.09
C VAL A 77 -11.82 -2.05 13.05
N ASN A 78 -13.10 -2.41 13.24
CA ASN A 78 -13.44 -3.61 14.01
C ASN A 78 -13.30 -4.86 13.12
N GLU A 79 -13.38 -6.05 13.74
CA GLU A 79 -13.19 -7.33 13.05
C GLU A 79 -14.21 -7.60 11.93
N ALA A 80 -15.38 -7.01 12.01
CA ALA A 80 -16.43 -7.21 11.01
C ALA A 80 -16.32 -6.27 9.82
N GLU A 81 -15.48 -5.23 9.91
CA GLU A 81 -15.32 -4.25 8.84
C GLU A 81 -14.24 -4.66 7.86
N LEU A 82 -14.51 -4.43 6.58
CA LEU A 82 -13.57 -4.58 5.48
C LEU A 82 -13.37 -3.22 4.83
N CYS A 83 -12.28 -3.06 4.11
CA CYS A 83 -12.03 -1.84 3.36
C CYS A 83 -11.62 -2.14 1.92
N ALA A 84 -11.91 -1.20 1.04
CA ALA A 84 -11.47 -1.25 -0.35
C ALA A 84 -11.10 0.15 -0.81
N THR A 85 -10.03 0.27 -1.56
CA THR A 85 -9.59 1.53 -2.14
C THR A 85 -10.64 2.08 -3.10
N ILE A 86 -11.05 3.35 -2.92
CA ILE A 86 -11.89 4.06 -3.88
C ILE A 86 -10.98 4.77 -4.88
N GLU A 87 -10.09 5.62 -4.37
CA GLU A 87 -9.12 6.33 -5.20
C GLU A 87 -7.90 6.73 -4.38
N ILE A 88 -6.78 6.88 -5.07
CA ILE A 88 -5.55 7.43 -4.49
C ILE A 88 -4.98 8.41 -5.50
N LYS A 89 -4.70 9.62 -5.02
CA LYS A 89 -3.92 10.60 -5.75
C LYS A 89 -2.51 10.60 -5.18
N ILE A 90 -1.51 10.47 -6.05
CA ILE A 90 -0.11 10.54 -5.65
C ILE A 90 0.60 11.64 -6.41
N THR A 91 1.47 12.37 -5.72
CA THR A 91 2.36 13.37 -6.29
C THR A 91 3.78 12.91 -6.09
N TYR A 92 4.50 12.71 -7.19
CA TYR A 92 5.91 12.33 -7.18
C TYR A 92 6.75 13.60 -7.15
N LEU A 93 7.54 13.75 -6.10
CA LEU A 93 8.35 14.96 -5.86
C LEU A 93 9.79 14.79 -6.33
N HIS A 94 10.33 13.58 -6.19
CA HIS A 94 11.68 13.24 -6.59
C HIS A 94 11.75 11.82 -7.09
N ALA A 95 12.67 11.56 -8.02
CA ALA A 95 12.95 10.21 -8.45
C ALA A 95 13.58 9.39 -7.32
N ALA A 96 13.15 8.12 -7.19
CA ALA A 96 13.73 7.20 -6.22
C ALA A 96 14.85 6.40 -6.87
N GLY A 97 16.06 6.57 -6.35
CA GLY A 97 17.25 5.82 -6.77
C GLY A 97 17.32 4.43 -6.10
N PRO A 98 18.53 3.81 -6.09
CA PRO A 98 18.72 2.46 -5.57
C PRO A 98 18.75 2.41 -4.03
N GLU A 99 17.70 2.88 -3.40
CA GLU A 99 17.55 2.94 -1.94
C GLU A 99 16.24 2.32 -1.53
N ASP A 100 16.19 1.80 -0.31
CA ASP A 100 14.95 1.32 0.28
C ASP A 100 14.00 2.48 0.51
N LEU A 101 12.70 2.23 0.31
CA LEU A 101 11.67 3.24 0.54
C LEU A 101 10.91 2.95 1.82
N ARG A 102 10.49 4.00 2.49
CA ARG A 102 9.63 3.94 3.69
C ARG A 102 8.37 4.73 3.43
N CYS A 103 7.25 4.15 3.76
CA CYS A 103 5.94 4.79 3.67
C CYS A 103 5.33 4.93 5.06
N GLU A 104 5.05 6.15 5.46
CA GLU A 104 4.36 6.46 6.70
C GLU A 104 2.94 6.91 6.36
N THR A 105 1.94 6.22 6.92
CA THR A 105 0.54 6.46 6.62
C THR A 105 -0.25 6.73 7.89
N GLN A 106 -1.26 7.59 7.75
CA GLN A 106 -2.20 7.85 8.83
C GLN A 106 -3.61 8.01 8.29
N VAL A 107 -4.57 7.53 9.07
CA VAL A 107 -5.98 7.82 8.85
C VAL A 107 -6.24 9.27 9.28
N ILE A 108 -6.73 10.08 8.35
CA ILE A 108 -7.09 11.48 8.63
C ILE A 108 -8.48 11.55 9.23
N LYS A 109 -9.42 10.80 8.65
CA LYS A 109 -10.78 10.72 9.14
C LYS A 109 -11.38 9.37 8.77
N LYS A 110 -11.92 8.67 9.76
CA LYS A 110 -12.70 7.45 9.54
C LYS A 110 -14.17 7.77 9.73
N GLY A 111 -14.92 7.79 8.63
CA GLY A 111 -16.38 7.87 8.65
C GLY A 111 -16.99 6.47 8.76
N ARG A 112 -18.33 6.39 8.65
CA ARG A 112 -19.04 5.10 8.67
C ARG A 112 -18.82 4.28 7.41
N ARG A 113 -18.73 4.94 6.25
CA ARG A 113 -18.68 4.29 4.93
C ARG A 113 -17.44 4.65 4.15
N VAL A 114 -16.79 5.75 4.49
CA VAL A 114 -15.61 6.25 3.79
C VAL A 114 -14.59 6.73 4.81
N ALA A 115 -13.34 6.39 4.56
CA ALA A 115 -12.20 6.89 5.31
C ALA A 115 -11.27 7.66 4.38
N MET A 116 -10.61 8.68 4.94
CA MET A 116 -9.59 9.47 4.26
C MET A 116 -8.24 9.20 4.91
N LEU A 117 -7.21 9.00 4.08
CA LEU A 117 -5.86 8.68 4.54
C LEU A 117 -4.82 9.48 3.77
N GLU A 118 -3.67 9.65 4.39
CA GLU A 118 -2.50 10.26 3.75
C GLU A 118 -1.27 9.39 3.97
N SER A 119 -0.40 9.35 2.96
CA SER A 119 0.88 8.65 3.01
C SER A 119 2.00 9.59 2.59
N ASP A 120 3.10 9.55 3.34
CA ASP A 120 4.36 10.19 2.99
C ASP A 120 5.38 9.09 2.69
N ILE A 121 6.02 9.18 1.53
CA ILE A 121 7.00 8.19 1.09
C ILE A 121 8.38 8.82 1.06
N TYR A 122 9.32 8.16 1.72
CA TYR A 122 10.69 8.63 1.92
C TYR A 122 11.71 7.68 1.30
N SER A 123 12.77 8.29 0.76
CA SER A 123 14.04 7.61 0.45
C SER A 123 15.08 8.20 1.40
N GLY A 124 15.52 7.42 2.40
CA GLY A 124 16.25 7.98 3.53
C GLY A 124 15.41 9.04 4.25
N ASP A 125 15.94 10.24 4.41
CA ASP A 125 15.22 11.36 5.02
C ASP A 125 14.50 12.25 3.99
N LYS A 126 14.61 11.91 2.70
CA LYS A 126 14.05 12.72 1.63
C LYS A 126 12.62 12.30 1.32
N LEU A 127 11.70 13.23 1.42
CA LEU A 127 10.32 13.02 0.98
C LEU A 127 10.26 12.97 -0.53
N ILE A 128 9.95 11.80 -1.10
CA ILE A 128 9.95 11.59 -2.55
C ILE A 128 8.55 11.57 -3.15
N ALA A 129 7.53 11.29 -2.37
CA ALA A 129 6.14 11.30 -2.84
C ALA A 129 5.17 11.52 -1.68
N LYS A 130 4.04 12.11 -2.01
CA LYS A 130 2.90 12.26 -1.09
C LYS A 130 1.66 11.70 -1.75
N ALA A 131 0.84 10.99 -0.99
CA ALA A 131 -0.41 10.46 -1.48
C ALA A 131 -1.55 10.78 -0.52
N SER A 132 -2.73 10.95 -1.09
CA SER A 132 -3.99 11.03 -0.35
C SER A 132 -4.97 10.04 -0.98
N GLY A 133 -5.75 9.37 -0.15
CA GLY A 133 -6.67 8.36 -0.63
C GLY A 133 -7.97 8.32 0.13
N SER A 134 -8.98 7.77 -0.52
CA SER A 134 -10.26 7.44 0.09
C SER A 134 -10.54 5.95 -0.06
N PHE A 135 -11.08 5.37 1.00
CA PHE A 135 -11.39 3.95 1.09
C PHE A 135 -12.84 3.77 1.49
N ALA A 136 -13.48 2.79 0.87
CA ALA A 136 -14.81 2.34 1.30
C ALA A 136 -14.68 1.42 2.50
N LEU A 137 -15.64 1.57 3.43
CA LEU A 137 -15.81 0.66 4.57
C LEU A 137 -17.13 -0.09 4.40
N PHE A 138 -17.09 -1.39 4.63
CA PHE A 138 -18.27 -2.26 4.53
C PHE A 138 -18.11 -3.48 5.43
N SER A 139 -19.18 -4.20 5.61
CA SER A 139 -19.18 -5.41 6.43
C SER A 139 -19.80 -6.58 5.69
#